data_d7f90918cc88a77a7d1c64e5e129ea2b
#
_entry.id   d7f90918cc88a77a7d1c64e5e129ea2b
#
_cell.length_a   1.000
_cell.length_b   1.000
_cell.length_c   1.000
_cell.angle_alpha   90.00
_cell.angle_beta   90.00
_cell.angle_gamma   90.00
#
_symmetry.space_group_name_H-M   'P 1'
#
loop_
_entity.id
_entity.type
_entity.pdbx_description
1 polymer ?
#
loop_
_entity_poly.entity_id
_entity_poly.type
_entity_poly.pdbx_seq_one_letter_code
_entity_poly.pdbx_strand_id
1 'polypeptide(L)'
;MCTQTYSPLILHETCEGIQRFDVRDQMLADRQLELVGPVDAESVASIVRCLLHLQKRDPKAPVTLFVNSPGGEVQSGLALYDIMRAITCPVRTVCLGTAASMAALLFMCGSQRDMLSHSRIMIHDPLVNNIGGSALSVKALADNLMRARDTTAAVIAEHTGMT
;
A
#
# COMPACT_ATOMS: atom_id res chain seq x y z
N MET A 1 7.63 23.67 -4.09
CA MET A 1 8.90 23.23 -4.71
C MET A 1 8.69 21.77 -5.12
N CYS A 2 8.68 21.50 -6.43
CA CYS A 2 8.58 20.13 -6.94
C CYS A 2 9.96 19.49 -6.73
N THR A 3 10.10 18.62 -5.74
CA THR A 3 11.31 17.79 -5.61
C THR A 3 11.29 16.80 -6.76
N GLN A 4 12.08 17.09 -7.79
CA GLN A 4 12.34 16.13 -8.86
C GLN A 4 12.94 14.88 -8.22
N THR A 5 12.15 13.82 -8.11
CA THR A 5 12.65 12.53 -7.62
C THR A 5 13.56 11.99 -8.71
N TYR A 6 14.87 12.04 -8.46
CA TYR A 6 15.86 11.47 -9.38
C TYR A 6 15.69 9.96 -9.40
N SER A 7 15.30 9.40 -10.53
CA SER A 7 15.28 7.96 -10.75
C SER A 7 16.52 7.60 -11.57
N PRO A 8 17.49 6.86 -11.00
CA PRO A 8 18.68 6.45 -11.72
C PRO A 8 18.32 5.46 -12.83
N LEU A 9 19.01 5.58 -13.97
CA LEU A 9 18.85 4.65 -15.09
C LEU A 9 19.85 3.50 -14.94
N ILE A 10 19.36 2.29 -15.15
CA ILE A 10 20.17 1.08 -15.29
C ILE A 10 20.48 0.89 -16.77
N LEU A 11 21.75 0.67 -17.10
CA LEU A 11 22.19 0.36 -18.46
C LEU A 11 22.45 -1.14 -18.57
N HIS A 12 21.71 -1.82 -19.44
CA HIS A 12 21.96 -3.21 -19.79
C HIS A 12 22.57 -3.27 -21.19
N GLU A 13 23.74 -3.88 -21.29
CA GLU A 13 24.34 -4.20 -22.58
C GLU A 13 23.78 -5.52 -23.08
N THR A 14 23.18 -5.49 -24.27
CA THR A 14 22.60 -6.67 -24.93
C THR A 14 23.21 -6.84 -26.30
N CYS A 15 22.99 -7.98 -26.95
CA CYS A 15 23.44 -8.22 -28.32
C CYS A 15 22.83 -7.24 -29.35
N GLU A 16 21.74 -6.54 -28.99
CA GLU A 16 21.08 -5.53 -29.82
C GLU A 16 21.51 -4.08 -29.46
N GLY A 17 22.39 -3.90 -28.47
CA GLY A 17 22.89 -2.61 -28.01
C GLY A 17 22.58 -2.33 -26.54
N ILE A 18 22.73 -1.06 -26.15
CA ILE A 18 22.50 -0.60 -24.78
C ILE A 18 21.00 -0.29 -24.60
N GLN A 19 20.35 -1.00 -23.69
CA GLN A 19 19.00 -0.72 -23.24
C GLN A 19 19.03 0.05 -21.92
N ARG A 20 18.09 0.99 -21.76
CA ARG A 20 17.96 1.84 -20.56
C ARG A 20 16.66 1.48 -19.86
N PHE A 21 16.77 1.20 -18.56
CA PHE A 21 15.63 0.90 -17.69
C PHE A 21 15.61 1.87 -16.50
N ASP A 22 14.43 2.27 -16.08
CA ASP A 22 14.25 2.87 -14.75
C ASP A 22 14.49 1.80 -13.67
N VAL A 23 15.04 2.20 -12.53
CA VAL A 23 15.18 1.29 -11.37
C VAL A 23 13.84 0.66 -10.97
N ARG A 24 12.75 1.40 -11.09
CA ARG A 24 11.40 0.87 -10.82
C ARG A 24 10.97 -0.23 -11.78
N ASP A 25 11.38 -0.14 -13.05
CA ASP A 25 11.12 -1.21 -14.03
C ASP A 25 11.86 -2.48 -13.63
N GLN A 26 13.11 -2.36 -13.18
CA GLN A 26 13.88 -3.49 -12.67
C GLN A 26 13.26 -4.05 -11.38
N MET A 27 12.89 -3.19 -10.42
CA MET A 27 12.19 -3.62 -9.22
C MET A 27 10.91 -4.39 -9.54
N LEU A 28 10.11 -3.91 -10.50
CA LEU A 28 8.92 -4.62 -10.96
C LEU A 28 9.27 -5.98 -11.57
N ALA A 29 10.33 -6.06 -12.38
CA ALA A 29 10.83 -7.32 -12.94
C ALA A 29 11.25 -8.31 -11.83
N ASP A 30 11.83 -7.80 -10.75
CA ASP A 30 12.25 -8.54 -9.56
C ASP A 30 11.10 -8.76 -8.56
N ARG A 31 9.85 -8.45 -8.97
CA ARG A 31 8.64 -8.58 -8.15
C ARG A 31 8.66 -7.74 -6.87
N GLN A 32 9.27 -6.59 -6.93
CA GLN A 32 9.36 -5.62 -5.84
C GLN A 32 8.53 -4.39 -6.17
N LEU A 33 7.69 -3.98 -5.23
CA LEU A 33 6.80 -2.81 -5.34
C LEU A 33 7.02 -1.90 -4.14
N GLU A 34 6.65 -0.64 -4.29
CA GLU A 34 6.78 0.37 -3.24
C GLU A 34 5.45 1.06 -2.98
N LEU A 35 5.10 1.21 -1.70
CA LEU A 35 4.08 2.12 -1.20
C LEU A 35 4.79 3.23 -0.43
N VAL A 36 5.13 4.32 -1.12
CA VAL A 36 5.82 5.48 -0.55
C VAL A 36 4.93 6.72 -0.66
N GLY A 37 4.79 7.46 0.43
CA GLY A 37 3.90 8.63 0.49
C GLY A 37 2.44 8.26 0.83
N PRO A 38 1.47 9.15 0.52
CA PRO A 38 0.07 8.94 0.89
C PRO A 38 -0.57 7.74 0.20
N VAL A 39 -1.50 7.10 0.92
CA VAL A 39 -2.43 6.12 0.34
C VAL A 39 -3.59 6.89 -0.27
N ASP A 40 -3.66 6.92 -1.58
CA ASP A 40 -4.71 7.57 -2.36
C ASP A 40 -5.10 6.73 -3.58
N ALA A 41 -6.04 7.20 -4.37
CA ALA A 41 -6.52 6.48 -5.54
C ALA A 41 -5.43 6.23 -6.59
N GLU A 42 -4.48 7.15 -6.76
CA GLU A 42 -3.42 7.04 -7.77
C GLU A 42 -2.35 6.03 -7.36
N SER A 43 -1.83 6.14 -6.14
CA SER A 43 -0.83 5.22 -5.58
C SER A 43 -1.37 3.78 -5.52
N VAL A 44 -2.63 3.61 -5.08
CA VAL A 44 -3.30 2.31 -5.03
C VAL A 44 -3.50 1.74 -6.43
N ALA A 45 -4.02 2.52 -7.38
CA ALA A 45 -4.23 2.04 -8.76
C ALA A 45 -2.92 1.60 -9.42
N SER A 46 -1.81 2.27 -9.12
CA SER A 46 -0.49 1.89 -9.62
C SER A 46 -0.07 0.51 -9.08
N ILE A 47 -0.14 0.32 -7.75
CA ILE A 47 0.23 -0.94 -7.11
C ILE A 47 -0.68 -2.09 -7.57
N VAL A 48 -2.00 -1.86 -7.66
CA VAL A 48 -2.97 -2.86 -8.13
C VAL A 48 -2.63 -3.34 -9.53
N ARG A 49 -2.34 -2.42 -10.49
CA ARG A 49 -1.92 -2.80 -11.84
C ARG A 49 -0.68 -3.68 -11.84
N CYS A 50 0.31 -3.35 -11.02
CA CYS A 50 1.54 -4.13 -10.88
C CYS A 50 1.25 -5.53 -10.28
N LEU A 51 0.46 -5.62 -9.23
CA LEU A 51 0.09 -6.89 -8.59
C LEU A 51 -0.64 -7.82 -9.58
N LEU A 52 -1.63 -7.30 -10.31
CA LEU A 52 -2.36 -8.08 -11.32
C LEU A 52 -1.46 -8.52 -12.47
N HIS A 53 -0.53 -7.67 -12.91
CA HIS A 53 0.47 -8.03 -13.91
C HIS A 53 1.38 -9.15 -13.42
N LEU A 54 1.91 -9.04 -12.20
CA LEU A 54 2.81 -10.03 -11.61
C LEU A 54 2.11 -11.37 -11.35
N GLN A 55 0.85 -11.34 -10.89
CA GLN A 55 0.04 -12.54 -10.75
C GLN A 55 -0.16 -13.25 -12.10
N LYS A 56 -0.44 -12.50 -13.17
CA LYS A 56 -0.60 -13.09 -14.51
C LYS A 56 0.68 -13.75 -15.01
N ARG A 57 1.85 -13.21 -14.67
CA ARG A 57 3.16 -13.78 -15.07
C ARG A 57 3.50 -15.05 -14.31
N ASP A 58 3.34 -15.04 -12.99
CA ASP A 58 3.54 -16.19 -12.13
C ASP A 58 2.66 -16.07 -10.88
N PRO A 59 1.58 -16.84 -10.78
CA PRO A 59 0.64 -16.77 -9.67
C PRO A 59 1.17 -17.38 -8.36
N LYS A 60 2.33 -18.05 -8.37
CA LYS A 60 2.92 -18.70 -7.19
C LYS A 60 4.11 -17.95 -6.61
N ALA A 61 4.85 -17.22 -7.45
CA ALA A 61 6.02 -16.49 -7.01
C ALA A 61 5.64 -15.31 -6.10
N PRO A 62 6.31 -15.12 -4.95
CA PRO A 62 5.99 -14.03 -4.03
C PRO A 62 6.28 -12.66 -4.63
N VAL A 63 5.53 -11.66 -4.15
CA VAL A 63 5.76 -10.24 -4.41
C VAL A 63 6.19 -9.58 -3.11
N THR A 64 7.19 -8.69 -3.15
CA THR A 64 7.57 -7.89 -1.99
C THR A 64 7.02 -6.47 -2.14
N LEU A 65 6.25 -6.01 -1.15
CA LEU A 65 5.76 -4.63 -1.04
C LEU A 65 6.52 -3.91 0.07
N PHE A 66 7.36 -2.97 -0.32
CA PHE A 66 8.04 -2.07 0.60
C PHE A 66 7.10 -0.94 1.02
N VAL A 67 6.98 -0.70 2.32
CA VAL A 67 6.05 0.28 2.88
C VAL A 67 6.81 1.38 3.63
N ASN A 68 6.60 2.64 3.20
CA ASN A 68 7.03 3.84 3.89
C ASN A 68 5.99 4.95 3.67
N SER A 69 4.90 4.90 4.44
CA SER A 69 3.70 5.69 4.18
C SER A 69 3.05 6.18 5.47
N PRO A 70 2.57 7.43 5.50
CA PRO A 70 1.77 7.96 6.60
C PRO A 70 0.33 7.42 6.63
N GLY A 71 -0.07 6.61 5.66
CA GLY A 71 -1.46 6.23 5.43
C GLY A 71 -2.19 7.21 4.52
N GLY A 72 -3.50 7.26 4.60
CA GLY A 72 -4.32 8.14 3.76
C GLY A 72 -5.77 7.66 3.66
N GLU A 73 -6.32 7.64 2.45
CA GLU A 73 -7.73 7.34 2.22
C GLU A 73 -8.09 5.90 2.57
N VAL A 74 -9.06 5.74 3.47
CA VAL A 74 -9.52 4.42 3.92
C VAL A 74 -10.08 3.62 2.76
N GLN A 75 -10.91 4.22 1.90
CA GLN A 75 -11.56 3.51 0.81
C GLN A 75 -10.55 3.01 -0.24
N SER A 76 -9.59 3.85 -0.62
CA SER A 76 -8.51 3.45 -1.53
C SER A 76 -7.65 2.34 -0.94
N GLY A 77 -7.30 2.46 0.34
CA GLY A 77 -6.52 1.43 1.02
C GLY A 77 -7.25 0.10 1.16
N LEU A 78 -8.56 0.10 1.46
CA LEU A 78 -9.35 -1.12 1.49
C LEU A 78 -9.43 -1.80 0.11
N ALA A 79 -9.49 -1.04 -0.98
CA ALA A 79 -9.44 -1.62 -2.32
C ALA A 79 -8.11 -2.36 -2.57
N LEU A 80 -6.98 -1.81 -2.14
CA LEU A 80 -5.69 -2.51 -2.23
C LEU A 80 -5.65 -3.72 -1.30
N TYR A 81 -6.17 -3.60 -0.08
CA TYR A 81 -6.30 -4.71 0.86
C TYR A 81 -7.06 -5.88 0.23
N ASP A 82 -8.22 -5.63 -0.36
CA ASP A 82 -9.03 -6.65 -1.00
C ASP A 82 -8.30 -7.32 -2.17
N ILE A 83 -7.57 -6.56 -2.98
CA ILE A 83 -6.73 -7.12 -4.06
C ILE A 83 -5.62 -8.00 -3.49
N MET A 84 -4.91 -7.55 -2.45
CA MET A 84 -3.85 -8.35 -1.83
C MET A 84 -4.39 -9.68 -1.25
N ARG A 85 -5.65 -9.70 -0.83
CA ARG A 85 -6.34 -10.91 -0.34
C ARG A 85 -6.85 -11.80 -1.47
N ALA A 86 -7.24 -11.23 -2.59
CA ALA A 86 -7.85 -11.94 -3.71
C ALA A 86 -6.82 -12.59 -4.63
N ILE A 87 -5.63 -12.03 -4.75
CA ILE A 87 -4.57 -12.59 -5.60
C ILE A 87 -3.98 -13.85 -4.98
N THR A 88 -3.46 -14.75 -5.82
CA THR A 88 -2.92 -16.04 -5.39
C THR A 88 -1.42 -15.98 -5.08
N CYS A 89 -0.69 -15.03 -5.66
CA CYS A 89 0.73 -14.86 -5.32
C CYS A 89 0.86 -14.27 -3.91
N PRO A 90 1.73 -14.85 -3.05
CA PRO A 90 1.95 -14.31 -1.71
C PRO A 90 2.53 -12.90 -1.77
N VAL A 91 1.99 -11.99 -0.95
CA VAL A 91 2.54 -10.64 -0.80
C VAL A 91 3.27 -10.54 0.53
N ARG A 92 4.60 -10.43 0.48
CA ARG A 92 5.43 -10.09 1.63
C ARG A 92 5.46 -8.57 1.79
N THR A 93 5.28 -8.07 3.00
CA THR A 93 5.36 -6.64 3.30
C THR A 93 6.60 -6.33 4.13
N VAL A 94 7.29 -5.24 3.81
CA VAL A 94 8.51 -4.80 4.52
C VAL A 94 8.37 -3.33 4.89
N CYS A 95 8.30 -3.02 6.18
CA CYS A 95 8.28 -1.63 6.65
C CYS A 95 9.70 -1.04 6.66
N LEU A 96 9.96 -0.03 5.81
CA LEU A 96 11.27 0.62 5.70
C LEU A 96 11.47 1.78 6.69
N GLY A 97 10.40 2.52 6.98
CA GLY A 97 10.44 3.68 7.86
C GLY A 97 9.18 3.80 8.69
N THR A 98 8.07 4.13 8.06
CA THR A 98 6.78 4.27 8.75
C THR A 98 5.69 3.52 7.99
N ALA A 99 4.90 2.74 8.72
CA ALA A 99 3.63 2.23 8.25
C ALA A 99 2.55 2.77 9.21
N ALA A 100 1.87 3.84 8.81
CA ALA A 100 0.92 4.52 9.68
C ALA A 100 -0.51 4.45 9.13
N SER A 101 -1.50 4.44 10.04
CA SER A 101 -2.92 4.51 9.67
C SER A 101 -3.27 3.43 8.65
N MET A 102 -3.84 3.80 7.49
CA MET A 102 -4.21 2.85 6.44
C MET A 102 -3.01 2.02 5.92
N ALA A 103 -1.81 2.60 5.88
CA ALA A 103 -0.60 1.86 5.49
C ALA A 103 -0.20 0.79 6.51
N ALA A 104 -0.54 0.96 7.79
CA ALA A 104 -0.35 -0.09 8.80
C ALA A 104 -1.26 -1.29 8.54
N LEU A 105 -2.49 -1.07 8.11
CA LEU A 105 -3.40 -2.16 7.73
C LEU A 105 -2.88 -2.93 6.52
N LEU A 106 -2.42 -2.21 5.50
CA LEU A 106 -1.82 -2.83 4.32
C LEU A 106 -0.54 -3.61 4.66
N PHE A 107 0.30 -3.09 5.56
CA PHE A 107 1.46 -3.81 6.07
C PHE A 107 1.04 -5.10 6.79
N MET A 108 0.01 -5.04 7.66
CA MET A 108 -0.49 -6.21 8.40
C MET A 108 -1.10 -7.29 7.51
N CYS A 109 -1.60 -6.94 6.32
CA CYS A 109 -2.15 -7.88 5.35
C CYS A 109 -1.10 -8.79 4.69
N GLY A 110 0.18 -8.48 4.81
CA GLY A 110 1.25 -9.29 4.24
C GLY A 110 1.25 -10.73 4.77
N SER A 111 1.46 -11.69 3.85
CA SER A 111 1.64 -13.11 4.17
C SER A 111 2.89 -13.38 5.02
N GLN A 112 3.90 -12.55 4.84
CA GLN A 112 5.09 -12.41 5.69
C GLN A 112 5.29 -10.91 5.94
N ARG A 113 5.65 -10.54 7.16
CA ARG A 113 5.78 -9.15 7.60
C ARG A 113 7.15 -8.94 8.23
N ASP A 114 7.92 -8.05 7.66
CA ASP A 114 9.24 -7.69 8.16
C ASP A 114 9.32 -6.19 8.37
N MET A 115 10.15 -5.75 9.30
CA MET A 115 10.38 -4.33 9.52
C MET A 115 11.84 -4.06 9.88
N LEU A 116 12.34 -2.90 9.45
CA LEU A 116 13.68 -2.48 9.83
C LEU A 116 13.70 -2.03 11.29
N SER A 117 14.88 -2.10 11.93
CA SER A 117 15.05 -1.85 13.37
C SER A 117 14.60 -0.46 13.84
N HIS A 118 14.60 0.53 12.98
CA HIS A 118 14.16 1.90 13.28
C HIS A 118 12.81 2.26 12.69
N SER A 119 12.12 1.29 12.04
CA SER A 119 10.78 1.54 11.50
C SER A 119 9.71 1.53 12.57
N ARG A 120 8.58 2.16 12.27
CA ARG A 120 7.46 2.36 13.18
C ARG A 120 6.14 1.96 12.53
N ILE A 121 5.28 1.36 13.33
CA ILE A 121 3.89 1.13 12.98
C ILE A 121 3.04 2.05 13.86
N MET A 122 2.08 2.75 13.27
CA MET A 122 1.16 3.61 13.99
C MET A 122 -0.27 3.34 13.57
N ILE A 123 -1.12 3.11 14.53
CA ILE A 123 -2.55 2.84 14.35
C ILE A 123 -3.33 3.90 15.12
N HIS A 124 -4.37 4.41 14.49
CA HIS A 124 -5.34 5.32 15.11
C HIS A 124 -6.72 5.13 14.48
N ASP A 125 -7.76 5.59 15.15
CA ASP A 125 -9.11 5.62 14.57
C ASP A 125 -9.15 6.49 13.31
N PRO A 126 -9.96 6.13 12.30
CA PRO A 126 -10.20 6.98 11.14
C PRO A 126 -10.67 8.37 11.57
N LEU A 127 -10.16 9.39 10.93
CA LEU A 127 -10.51 10.78 11.22
C LEU A 127 -10.93 11.51 9.95
N VAL A 128 -11.72 12.55 10.12
CA VAL A 128 -12.09 13.47 9.06
C VAL A 128 -11.86 14.90 9.55
N ASN A 129 -11.28 15.72 8.70
CA ASN A 129 -11.08 17.13 8.96
C ASN A 129 -12.15 17.96 8.22
N ASN A 130 -12.44 19.17 8.73
CA ASN A 130 -13.34 20.15 8.10
C ASN A 130 -14.79 19.62 7.93
N ILE A 131 -15.42 19.22 9.02
CA ILE A 131 -16.82 18.83 9.03
C ILE A 131 -17.70 20.05 8.83
N GLY A 132 -18.54 20.03 7.79
CA GLY A 132 -19.47 21.10 7.49
C GLY A 132 -20.68 20.60 6.69
N GLY A 133 -21.73 21.44 6.62
CA GLY A 133 -22.95 21.12 5.87
C GLY A 133 -24.20 21.08 6.73
N SER A 134 -25.29 20.50 6.19
CA SER A 134 -26.55 20.32 6.91
C SER A 134 -26.41 19.27 8.03
N ALA A 135 -27.34 19.26 8.99
CA ALA A 135 -27.37 18.27 10.06
C ALA A 135 -27.42 16.82 9.50
N LEU A 136 -28.13 16.60 8.41
CA LEU A 136 -28.19 15.28 7.76
C LEU A 136 -26.83 14.90 7.11
N SER A 137 -26.15 15.86 6.51
CA SER A 137 -24.82 15.61 5.92
C SER A 137 -23.79 15.29 7.00
N VAL A 138 -23.79 16.02 8.10
CA VAL A 138 -22.90 15.75 9.24
C VAL A 138 -23.19 14.38 9.86
N LYS A 139 -24.48 14.04 10.03
CA LYS A 139 -24.87 12.70 10.52
C LYS A 139 -24.38 11.61 9.60
N ALA A 140 -24.62 11.73 8.28
CA ALA A 140 -24.18 10.72 7.30
C ALA A 140 -22.65 10.55 7.30
N LEU A 141 -21.90 11.64 7.47
CA LEU A 141 -20.44 11.59 7.58
C LEU A 141 -19.99 10.86 8.84
N ALA A 142 -20.63 11.15 9.98
CA ALA A 142 -20.34 10.45 11.24
C ALA A 142 -20.64 8.94 11.13
N ASP A 143 -21.78 8.56 10.55
CA ASP A 143 -22.16 7.17 10.32
C ASP A 143 -21.15 6.45 9.39
N ASN A 144 -20.64 7.13 8.36
CA ASN A 144 -19.60 6.61 7.48
C ASN A 144 -18.27 6.41 8.21
N LEU A 145 -17.90 7.37 9.06
CA LEU A 145 -16.66 7.28 9.84
C LEU A 145 -16.69 6.12 10.83
N MET A 146 -17.84 5.91 11.49
CA MET A 146 -18.04 4.76 12.38
C MET A 146 -17.93 3.43 11.63
N ARG A 147 -18.54 3.32 10.43
CA ARG A 147 -18.38 2.12 9.59
C ARG A 147 -16.94 1.88 9.18
N ALA A 148 -16.21 2.94 8.79
CA ALA A 148 -14.81 2.84 8.46
C ALA A 148 -13.99 2.33 9.65
N ARG A 149 -14.26 2.86 10.86
CA ARG A 149 -13.63 2.41 12.11
C ARG A 149 -13.89 0.93 12.35
N ASP A 150 -15.12 0.49 12.29
CA ASP A 150 -15.48 -0.90 12.56
C ASP A 150 -14.82 -1.84 11.53
N THR A 151 -14.78 -1.44 10.25
CA THR A 151 -14.12 -2.21 9.19
C THR A 151 -12.61 -2.30 9.44
N THR A 152 -11.94 -1.19 9.74
CA THR A 152 -10.49 -1.20 9.98
C THR A 152 -10.14 -1.94 11.27
N ALA A 153 -10.94 -1.83 12.31
CA ALA A 153 -10.77 -2.60 13.54
C ALA A 153 -10.89 -4.11 13.30
N ALA A 154 -11.86 -4.55 12.48
CA ALA A 154 -12.01 -5.94 12.10
C ALA A 154 -10.78 -6.46 11.34
N VAL A 155 -10.24 -5.67 10.41
CA VAL A 155 -8.99 -6.02 9.70
C VAL A 155 -7.82 -6.16 10.67
N ILE A 156 -7.66 -5.24 11.62
CA ILE A 156 -6.60 -5.31 12.64
C ILE A 156 -6.76 -6.57 13.49
N ALA A 157 -7.96 -6.85 13.96
CA ALA A 157 -8.24 -8.04 14.77
C ALA A 157 -7.92 -9.34 14.00
N GLU A 158 -8.31 -9.43 12.74
CA GLU A 158 -8.04 -10.58 11.87
C GLU A 158 -6.53 -10.89 11.76
N HIS A 159 -5.71 -9.85 11.58
CA HIS A 159 -4.27 -10.03 11.32
C HIS A 159 -3.37 -10.04 12.56
N THR A 160 -3.90 -9.62 13.72
CA THR A 160 -3.11 -9.53 14.97
C THR A 160 -3.59 -10.45 16.06
N GLY A 161 -4.82 -10.96 15.98
CA GLY A 161 -5.47 -11.69 17.05
C GLY A 161 -5.89 -10.82 18.25
N MET A 162 -5.83 -9.49 18.12
CA MET A 162 -6.33 -8.56 19.14
C MET A 162 -7.85 -8.54 19.14
N THR A 163 -8.46 -8.31 20.31
CA THR A 163 -9.92 -8.19 20.53
C THR A 163 -10.31 -6.73 20.76
#